data_fe9f1c76a8796f5df65772b8c6035ee0
#
_entry.id   fe9f1c76a8796f5df65772b8c6035ee0
#
_cell.length_a   1.000
_cell.length_b   1.000
_cell.length_c   1.000
_cell.angle_alpha   90.00
_cell.angle_beta   90.00
_cell.angle_gamma   90.00
#
_symmetry.space_group_name_H-M   'P 1'
#
loop_
_entity.id
_entity.type
_entity.pdbx_description
1 polymer ?
#
loop_
_entity_poly.entity_id
_entity_poly.type
_entity_poly.pdbx_seq_one_letter_code
_entity_poly.pdbx_strand_id
1 'polypeptide(L)'
;MLIGLLIFLISFMEAGVMYAQGQSDSPAIVQSGFVYDEAPFPSCHASTLVEVSQGKILAAWFGGTEEGEPDVGIWLSRYDGYSWEPVRQVAKADGVPCWNPVLFQAENGETLLFYKAGRSPMEWSGLLIRSKDDGDTWSEPELLPGGILGPIKNKPIQLEDGTLVCGSSVESWKLWTCWVELTRDLGKTWSKHGPIQVPGQPFGIIQPTVFLTRDGKIRMLCRARQIIGKICLSESKDGGNTWSDARPIDVPNPNSGIDAVRMKDGRIAMVYNHTGTGRSPINLGISNDDGETWKMVLTLEDQPGEYSYPAIIQTGDGLLHTTYTWKREKIKHVAIDPNRF
;
A
#
# COMPACT_ATOMS: atom_id res chain seq x y z
N MET A 1 -70.48 9.87 -32.11
CA MET A 1 -69.44 8.80 -31.96
C MET A 1 -68.04 9.46 -31.96
N LEU A 2 -67.54 9.83 -30.79
CA LEU A 2 -66.22 10.44 -30.67
C LEU A 2 -65.27 9.34 -30.10
N ILE A 3 -64.25 9.05 -30.89
CA ILE A 3 -63.15 8.12 -30.44
C ILE A 3 -62.07 8.97 -29.80
N GLY A 4 -61.90 8.79 -28.48
CA GLY A 4 -60.82 9.44 -27.72
C GLY A 4 -59.54 8.67 -27.87
N LEU A 5 -58.48 9.35 -28.31
CA LEU A 5 -57.12 8.82 -28.40
C LEU A 5 -56.41 9.02 -27.07
N LEU A 6 -56.06 7.92 -26.40
CA LEU A 6 -55.31 7.90 -25.15
C LEU A 6 -53.82 7.87 -25.49
N ILE A 7 -53.08 8.96 -25.21
CA ILE A 7 -51.61 9.03 -25.36
C ILE A 7 -50.99 8.60 -24.02
N PHE A 8 -50.30 7.47 -24.05
CA PHE A 8 -49.43 7.05 -22.93
C PHE A 8 -48.08 7.78 -23.02
N LEU A 9 -47.85 8.68 -22.09
CA LEU A 9 -46.52 9.26 -21.82
C LEU A 9 -45.70 8.27 -21.03
N ILE A 10 -44.72 7.65 -21.67
CA ILE A 10 -43.67 6.87 -20.97
C ILE A 10 -42.61 7.86 -20.48
N SER A 11 -42.57 8.10 -19.19
CA SER A 11 -41.52 8.87 -18.54
C SER A 11 -40.28 7.97 -18.39
N PHE A 12 -39.24 8.28 -19.16
CA PHE A 12 -37.91 7.73 -18.90
C PHE A 12 -37.33 8.39 -17.66
N MET A 13 -37.24 7.64 -16.55
CA MET A 13 -36.39 8.00 -15.42
C MET A 13 -34.95 7.77 -15.84
N GLU A 14 -34.22 8.82 -16.15
CA GLU A 14 -32.76 8.78 -16.16
C GLU A 14 -32.29 8.51 -14.72
N ALA A 15 -31.71 7.34 -14.51
CA ALA A 15 -30.96 7.04 -13.27
C ALA A 15 -29.70 7.92 -13.26
N GLY A 16 -29.80 9.08 -12.62
CA GLY A 16 -28.65 9.92 -12.35
C GLY A 16 -27.69 9.17 -11.44
N VAL A 17 -26.52 8.83 -11.97
CA VAL A 17 -25.39 8.37 -11.14
C VAL A 17 -25.02 9.53 -10.23
N MET A 18 -25.37 9.42 -8.95
CA MET A 18 -24.91 10.37 -7.93
C MET A 18 -23.42 10.11 -7.69
N TYR A 19 -22.57 10.90 -8.33
CA TYR A 19 -21.16 10.99 -7.94
C TYR A 19 -21.08 11.54 -6.54
N ALA A 20 -20.45 10.80 -5.64
CA ALA A 20 -20.16 11.26 -4.28
C ALA A 20 -19.31 12.55 -4.36
N GLN A 21 -19.87 13.68 -3.94
CA GLN A 21 -19.16 14.94 -3.79
C GLN A 21 -18.09 14.77 -2.69
N GLY A 22 -16.82 15.00 -3.01
CA GLY A 22 -15.69 14.95 -2.09
C GLY A 22 -14.35 14.59 -2.73
N GLN A 23 -14.32 14.41 -4.03
CA GLN A 23 -13.11 14.13 -4.78
C GLN A 23 -12.54 15.42 -5.39
N SER A 24 -11.22 15.59 -5.33
CA SER A 24 -10.53 16.69 -6.01
C SER A 24 -10.83 16.68 -7.50
N ASP A 25 -11.37 17.79 -8.04
CA ASP A 25 -11.57 18.02 -9.47
C ASP A 25 -10.24 18.28 -10.21
N SER A 26 -9.12 17.78 -9.70
CA SER A 26 -7.80 17.99 -10.28
C SER A 26 -7.69 17.32 -11.66
N PRO A 27 -7.23 18.04 -12.68
CA PRO A 27 -7.00 17.47 -14.00
C PRO A 27 -5.92 16.37 -14.02
N ALA A 28 -5.15 16.24 -12.94
CA ALA A 28 -4.17 15.18 -12.79
C ALA A 28 -4.82 13.81 -12.48
N ILE A 29 -6.03 13.76 -11.93
CA ILE A 29 -6.75 12.51 -11.70
C ILE A 29 -7.34 12.03 -13.03
N VAL A 30 -6.84 10.92 -13.53
CA VAL A 30 -7.29 10.29 -14.79
C VAL A 30 -8.48 9.38 -14.55
N GLN A 31 -8.46 8.67 -13.42
CA GLN A 31 -9.51 7.75 -13.02
C GLN A 31 -9.57 7.66 -11.50
N SER A 32 -10.78 7.48 -10.97
CA SER A 32 -11.00 7.22 -9.55
C SER A 32 -12.26 6.38 -9.37
N GLY A 33 -12.16 5.36 -8.51
CA GLY A 33 -13.26 4.45 -8.24
C GLY A 33 -12.94 3.55 -7.05
N PHE A 34 -13.89 2.71 -6.68
CA PHE A 34 -13.64 1.63 -5.74
C PHE A 34 -13.15 0.38 -6.47
N VAL A 35 -12.32 -0.41 -5.81
CA VAL A 35 -11.87 -1.71 -6.33
C VAL A 35 -13.04 -2.70 -6.42
N TYR A 36 -14.07 -2.51 -5.59
CA TYR A 36 -15.31 -3.28 -5.60
C TYR A 36 -16.46 -2.43 -5.05
N ASP A 37 -17.67 -2.74 -5.47
CA ASP A 37 -18.89 -2.13 -4.93
C ASP A 37 -19.42 -2.91 -3.72
N GLU A 38 -19.42 -4.24 -3.83
CA GLU A 38 -19.83 -5.17 -2.79
C GLU A 38 -18.73 -6.18 -2.49
N ALA A 39 -18.62 -6.61 -1.24
CA ALA A 39 -17.67 -7.61 -0.80
C ALA A 39 -18.31 -8.57 0.22
N PRO A 40 -17.83 -9.82 0.34
CA PRO A 40 -18.36 -10.78 1.30
C PRO A 40 -17.90 -10.52 2.75
N PHE A 41 -17.42 -9.33 3.05
CA PHE A 41 -16.95 -8.89 4.37
C PHE A 41 -17.34 -7.43 4.61
N PRO A 42 -17.66 -7.05 5.87
CA PRO A 42 -18.02 -5.67 6.20
C PRO A 42 -16.83 -4.73 6.39
N SER A 43 -15.63 -5.27 6.68
CA SER A 43 -14.45 -4.47 7.01
C SER A 43 -13.22 -4.90 6.21
N CYS A 44 -12.42 -3.93 5.77
CA CYS A 44 -11.17 -4.16 5.04
C CYS A 44 -10.10 -3.15 5.42
N HIS A 45 -8.82 -3.52 5.20
CA HIS A 45 -7.70 -2.60 5.43
C HIS A 45 -6.42 -3.01 4.70
N ALA A 46 -5.44 -2.07 4.67
CA ALA A 46 -4.06 -2.29 4.27
C ALA A 46 -3.90 -2.84 2.85
N SER A 47 -4.33 -2.05 1.87
CA SER A 47 -4.16 -2.41 0.46
C SER A 47 -2.71 -2.35 0.00
N THR A 48 -2.39 -3.19 -0.97
CA THR A 48 -1.16 -3.23 -1.76
C THR A 48 -1.53 -3.37 -3.24
N LEU A 49 -0.67 -2.91 -4.15
CA LEU A 49 -0.87 -3.09 -5.59
C LEU A 49 0.44 -3.34 -6.31
N VAL A 50 0.36 -4.00 -7.47
CA VAL A 50 1.49 -4.27 -8.36
C VAL A 50 1.01 -4.37 -9.81
N GLU A 51 1.80 -3.87 -10.78
CA GLU A 51 1.61 -4.17 -12.19
C GLU A 51 2.24 -5.54 -12.50
N VAL A 52 1.47 -6.49 -13.02
CA VAL A 52 1.94 -7.86 -13.34
C VAL A 52 2.25 -8.04 -14.81
N SER A 53 1.43 -7.47 -15.69
CA SER A 53 1.68 -7.36 -17.12
C SER A 53 1.19 -5.99 -17.58
N GLN A 54 1.61 -5.54 -18.77
CA GLN A 54 1.35 -4.18 -19.24
C GLN A 54 -0.12 -3.80 -19.10
N GLY A 55 -0.40 -2.79 -18.27
CA GLY A 55 -1.72 -2.27 -17.99
C GLY A 55 -2.60 -3.13 -17.07
N LYS A 56 -2.11 -4.29 -16.59
CA LYS A 56 -2.84 -5.12 -15.61
C LYS A 56 -2.27 -4.93 -14.22
N ILE A 57 -3.13 -4.63 -13.26
CA ILE A 57 -2.73 -4.38 -11.86
C ILE A 57 -3.45 -5.38 -10.96
N LEU A 58 -2.72 -5.99 -10.06
CA LEU A 58 -3.30 -6.69 -8.92
C LEU A 58 -3.37 -5.74 -7.74
N ALA A 59 -4.49 -5.77 -7.01
CA ALA A 59 -4.62 -5.17 -5.69
C ALA A 59 -5.02 -6.25 -4.68
N ALA A 60 -4.38 -6.24 -3.51
CA ALA A 60 -4.73 -7.13 -2.41
C ALA A 60 -4.87 -6.34 -1.11
N TRP A 61 -5.66 -6.87 -0.18
CA TRP A 61 -5.93 -6.27 1.13
C TRP A 61 -6.37 -7.35 2.11
N PHE A 62 -6.42 -7.05 3.40
CA PHE A 62 -7.10 -7.95 4.31
C PHE A 62 -8.55 -7.52 4.55
N GLY A 63 -9.44 -8.49 4.75
CA GLY A 63 -10.86 -8.24 5.00
C GLY A 63 -11.52 -9.39 5.74
N GLY A 64 -12.49 -9.05 6.57
CA GLY A 64 -13.25 -9.95 7.44
C GLY A 64 -14.29 -9.16 8.24
N THR A 65 -14.75 -9.69 9.36
CA THR A 65 -15.73 -9.03 10.25
C THR A 65 -15.17 -7.73 10.80
N GLU A 66 -13.95 -7.76 11.35
CA GLU A 66 -13.21 -6.60 11.84
C GLU A 66 -11.72 -6.94 11.91
N GLU A 67 -10.84 -5.91 11.87
CA GLU A 67 -9.39 -6.11 12.01
C GLU A 67 -9.05 -6.83 13.32
N GLY A 68 -8.35 -7.97 13.20
CA GLY A 68 -7.95 -8.80 14.33
C GLY A 68 -8.87 -9.98 14.62
N GLU A 69 -10.02 -10.08 13.94
CA GLU A 69 -10.91 -11.21 14.07
C GLU A 69 -10.38 -12.45 13.28
N PRO A 70 -10.62 -13.68 13.78
CA PRO A 70 -10.06 -14.89 13.18
C PRO A 70 -10.56 -15.20 11.76
N ASP A 71 -11.62 -14.55 11.30
CA ASP A 71 -12.16 -14.70 9.95
C ASP A 71 -11.46 -13.84 8.91
N VAL A 72 -10.58 -12.93 9.33
CA VAL A 72 -9.83 -12.04 8.44
C VAL A 72 -8.89 -12.85 7.54
N GLY A 73 -9.11 -12.75 6.24
CA GLY A 73 -8.26 -13.35 5.20
C GLY A 73 -7.68 -12.30 4.25
N ILE A 74 -6.86 -12.75 3.30
CA ILE A 74 -6.32 -11.92 2.23
C ILE A 74 -7.19 -12.04 0.99
N TRP A 75 -7.63 -10.89 0.50
CA TRP A 75 -8.48 -10.75 -0.67
C TRP A 75 -7.73 -10.03 -1.78
N LEU A 76 -8.12 -10.32 -3.02
CA LEU A 76 -7.47 -9.82 -4.22
C LEU A 76 -8.50 -9.51 -5.29
N SER A 77 -8.20 -8.49 -6.10
CA SER A 77 -8.87 -8.21 -7.37
C SER A 77 -7.83 -7.81 -8.42
N ARG A 78 -8.15 -8.03 -9.69
CA ARG A 78 -7.32 -7.63 -10.83
C ARG A 78 -8.01 -6.53 -11.62
N TYR A 79 -7.24 -5.52 -12.00
CA TYR A 79 -7.64 -4.45 -12.90
C TYR A 79 -7.12 -4.74 -14.31
N ASP A 80 -7.98 -4.71 -15.31
CA ASP A 80 -7.65 -5.05 -16.70
C ASP A 80 -7.29 -3.83 -17.56
N GLY A 81 -7.19 -2.65 -16.94
CA GLY A 81 -7.02 -1.36 -17.60
C GLY A 81 -8.32 -0.53 -17.69
N TYR A 82 -9.48 -1.14 -17.44
CA TYR A 82 -10.80 -0.50 -17.50
C TYR A 82 -11.64 -0.74 -16.26
N SER A 83 -11.65 -1.96 -15.75
CA SER A 83 -12.49 -2.39 -14.64
C SER A 83 -11.76 -3.36 -13.71
N TRP A 84 -12.26 -3.47 -12.49
CA TRP A 84 -11.80 -4.45 -11.52
C TRP A 84 -12.62 -5.74 -11.63
N GLU A 85 -11.95 -6.88 -11.57
CA GLU A 85 -12.59 -8.19 -11.50
C GLU A 85 -13.29 -8.40 -10.14
N PRO A 86 -14.22 -9.37 -10.04
CA PRO A 86 -14.79 -9.74 -8.74
C PRO A 86 -13.72 -10.11 -7.71
N VAL A 87 -13.95 -9.70 -6.47
CA VAL A 87 -13.03 -9.98 -5.36
C VAL A 87 -12.97 -11.48 -5.06
N ARG A 88 -11.78 -12.00 -4.76
CA ARG A 88 -11.58 -13.41 -4.38
C ARG A 88 -10.61 -13.52 -3.21
N GLN A 89 -10.86 -14.48 -2.34
CA GLN A 89 -9.95 -14.79 -1.24
C GLN A 89 -8.78 -15.63 -1.77
N VAL A 90 -7.55 -15.21 -1.48
CA VAL A 90 -6.32 -15.89 -1.94
C VAL A 90 -5.51 -16.50 -0.81
N ALA A 91 -5.72 -16.04 0.43
CA ALA A 91 -5.09 -16.66 1.59
C ALA A 91 -5.96 -16.48 2.84
N LYS A 92 -5.86 -17.47 3.75
CA LYS A 92 -6.46 -17.46 5.07
C LYS A 92 -5.59 -18.31 6.00
N ALA A 93 -5.59 -17.99 7.29
CA ALA A 93 -4.94 -18.78 8.32
C ALA A 93 -5.99 -19.38 9.27
N ASP A 94 -5.77 -20.59 9.75
CA ASP A 94 -6.72 -21.26 10.62
C ASP A 94 -6.68 -20.66 12.03
N GLY A 95 -7.83 -20.16 12.48
CA GLY A 95 -8.04 -19.66 13.85
C GLY A 95 -7.32 -18.38 14.24
N VAL A 96 -6.63 -17.70 13.30
CA VAL A 96 -5.98 -16.43 13.51
C VAL A 96 -6.15 -15.50 12.30
N PRO A 97 -6.20 -14.17 12.49
CA PRO A 97 -6.32 -13.22 11.39
C PRO A 97 -5.06 -13.17 10.50
N CYS A 98 -5.29 -12.87 9.22
CA CYS A 98 -4.27 -12.45 8.28
C CYS A 98 -4.13 -10.93 8.26
N TRP A 99 -2.92 -10.42 7.98
CA TRP A 99 -2.57 -9.01 8.06
C TRP A 99 -1.69 -8.56 6.90
N ASN A 100 -1.77 -7.27 6.57
CA ASN A 100 -0.86 -6.50 5.71
C ASN A 100 -0.27 -7.30 4.55
N PRO A 101 -1.07 -7.61 3.52
CA PRO A 101 -0.52 -8.21 2.30
C PRO A 101 0.44 -7.23 1.62
N VAL A 102 1.47 -7.77 0.97
CA VAL A 102 2.39 -7.01 0.13
C VAL A 102 2.62 -7.78 -1.17
N LEU A 103 2.17 -7.22 -2.27
CA LEU A 103 2.41 -7.72 -3.62
C LEU A 103 3.75 -7.21 -4.15
N PHE A 104 4.43 -8.05 -4.89
CA PHE A 104 5.65 -7.70 -5.59
C PHE A 104 5.79 -8.54 -6.88
N GLN A 105 6.11 -7.89 -8.00
CA GLN A 105 6.44 -8.55 -9.26
C GLN A 105 7.95 -8.66 -9.37
N ALA A 106 8.46 -9.88 -9.33
CA ALA A 106 9.88 -10.13 -9.46
C ALA A 106 10.31 -10.07 -10.96
N GLU A 107 11.57 -9.74 -11.21
CA GLU A 107 12.11 -9.62 -12.58
C GLU A 107 12.05 -10.94 -13.38
N ASN A 108 12.00 -12.09 -12.71
CA ASN A 108 11.82 -13.39 -13.35
C ASN A 108 10.38 -13.68 -13.80
N GLY A 109 9.46 -12.74 -13.60
CA GLY A 109 8.03 -12.85 -13.95
C GLY A 109 7.16 -13.50 -12.87
N GLU A 110 7.71 -13.88 -11.72
CA GLU A 110 6.95 -14.45 -10.62
C GLU A 110 6.33 -13.33 -9.76
N THR A 111 5.03 -13.42 -9.48
CA THR A 111 4.35 -12.52 -8.53
C THR A 111 4.41 -13.12 -7.14
N LEU A 112 4.92 -12.36 -6.19
CA LEU A 112 5.01 -12.71 -4.77
C LEU A 112 3.92 -11.99 -3.99
N LEU A 113 3.23 -12.69 -3.10
CA LEU A 113 2.32 -12.10 -2.13
C LEU A 113 2.75 -12.51 -0.71
N PHE A 114 3.37 -11.58 -0.02
CA PHE A 114 3.71 -11.70 1.39
C PHE A 114 2.52 -11.30 2.24
N TYR A 115 2.29 -11.98 3.34
CA TYR A 115 1.31 -11.59 4.36
C TYR A 115 1.73 -12.08 5.74
N LYS A 116 1.03 -11.69 6.77
CA LYS A 116 1.29 -12.09 8.15
C LYS A 116 0.07 -12.80 8.70
N ALA A 117 0.30 -13.74 9.61
CA ALA A 117 -0.75 -14.40 10.37
C ALA A 117 -0.38 -14.42 11.85
N GLY A 118 -1.34 -14.20 12.72
CA GLY A 118 -1.16 -14.15 14.16
C GLY A 118 -2.21 -13.25 14.82
N ARG A 119 -2.41 -13.38 16.13
CA ARG A 119 -3.46 -12.67 16.87
C ARG A 119 -3.24 -11.16 16.96
N SER A 120 -1.98 -10.74 16.88
CA SER A 120 -1.60 -9.33 16.92
C SER A 120 -0.24 -9.12 16.26
N PRO A 121 0.17 -7.87 15.97
CA PRO A 121 1.50 -7.56 15.46
C PRO A 121 2.66 -8.09 16.31
N MET A 122 2.44 -8.33 17.60
CA MET A 122 3.45 -8.90 18.50
C MET A 122 3.67 -10.41 18.31
N GLU A 123 2.75 -11.10 17.64
CA GLU A 123 2.73 -12.55 17.47
C GLU A 123 2.77 -12.98 16.00
N TRP A 124 3.04 -12.06 15.08
CA TRP A 124 3.03 -12.36 13.66
C TRP A 124 4.08 -13.37 13.23
N SER A 125 3.65 -14.29 12.38
CA SER A 125 4.51 -15.07 11.50
C SER A 125 4.40 -14.53 10.08
N GLY A 126 5.50 -14.47 9.34
CA GLY A 126 5.51 -14.11 7.93
C GLY A 126 5.15 -15.30 7.05
N LEU A 127 4.36 -15.09 6.03
CA LEU A 127 3.99 -16.08 5.02
C LEU A 127 4.17 -15.49 3.61
N LEU A 128 4.36 -16.40 2.64
CA LEU A 128 4.54 -16.08 1.24
C LEU A 128 3.73 -17.07 0.39
N ILE A 129 2.99 -16.58 -0.59
CA ILE A 129 2.44 -17.35 -1.69
C ILE A 129 2.93 -16.78 -3.02
N ARG A 130 2.98 -17.62 -4.07
CA ARG A 130 3.57 -17.30 -5.37
C ARG A 130 2.58 -17.55 -6.48
N SER A 131 2.63 -16.71 -7.52
CA SER A 131 1.90 -16.90 -8.76
C SER A 131 2.86 -16.81 -9.96
N LYS A 132 2.59 -17.59 -11.00
CA LYS A 132 3.33 -17.59 -12.28
C LYS A 132 2.44 -17.24 -13.48
N ASP A 133 1.22 -16.81 -13.19
CA ASP A 133 0.14 -16.59 -14.16
C ASP A 133 -0.61 -15.28 -13.87
N ASP A 134 0.13 -14.21 -13.54
CA ASP A 134 -0.41 -12.88 -13.27
C ASP A 134 -1.46 -12.87 -12.14
N GLY A 135 -1.29 -13.77 -11.15
CA GLY A 135 -2.17 -13.85 -10.00
C GLY A 135 -3.43 -14.69 -10.21
N ASP A 136 -3.55 -15.45 -11.31
CA ASP A 136 -4.71 -16.34 -11.53
C ASP A 136 -4.72 -17.48 -10.52
N THR A 137 -3.58 -18.16 -10.34
CA THR A 137 -3.40 -19.21 -9.33
C THR A 137 -2.26 -18.87 -8.38
N TRP A 138 -2.32 -19.41 -7.18
CA TRP A 138 -1.34 -19.22 -6.12
C TRP A 138 -0.87 -20.54 -5.55
N SER A 139 0.40 -20.59 -5.14
CA SER A 139 0.97 -21.73 -4.42
C SER A 139 0.34 -21.91 -3.05
N GLU A 140 0.59 -23.08 -2.43
CA GLU A 140 0.39 -23.24 -1.00
C GLU A 140 1.23 -22.22 -0.20
N PRO A 141 0.77 -21.81 0.99
CA PRO A 141 1.50 -20.88 1.83
C PRO A 141 2.86 -21.45 2.31
N GLU A 142 3.91 -20.66 2.09
CA GLU A 142 5.25 -20.92 2.62
C GLU A 142 5.45 -20.10 3.91
N LEU A 143 5.71 -20.76 5.03
CA LEU A 143 6.05 -20.08 6.29
C LEU A 143 7.48 -19.54 6.20
N LEU A 144 7.66 -18.24 6.45
CA LEU A 144 8.99 -17.63 6.51
C LEU A 144 9.75 -18.09 7.78
N PRO A 145 11.09 -18.08 7.78
CA PRO A 145 11.88 -18.46 8.94
C PRO A 145 11.52 -17.65 10.20
N GLY A 146 11.62 -18.26 11.37
CA GLY A 146 11.33 -17.60 12.65
C GLY A 146 12.04 -16.25 12.79
N GLY A 147 11.30 -15.20 13.11
CA GLY A 147 11.82 -13.83 13.24
C GLY A 147 11.91 -13.05 11.93
N ILE A 148 11.58 -13.67 10.78
CA ILE A 148 11.44 -13.02 9.48
C ILE A 148 9.95 -12.79 9.21
N LEU A 149 9.59 -11.56 8.83
CA LEU A 149 8.21 -11.17 8.49
C LEU A 149 8.05 -10.81 7.01
N GLY A 150 9.17 -10.71 6.28
CA GLY A 150 9.16 -10.16 4.94
C GLY A 150 8.83 -8.65 4.93
N PRO A 151 8.44 -8.10 3.78
CA PRO A 151 8.00 -6.70 3.71
C PRO A 151 6.75 -6.52 4.55
N ILE A 152 6.80 -5.59 5.53
CA ILE A 152 5.78 -5.53 6.59
C ILE A 152 4.46 -4.92 6.13
N LYS A 153 4.51 -3.95 5.20
CA LYS A 153 3.34 -3.21 4.70
C LYS A 153 3.56 -2.67 3.29
N ASN A 154 4.77 -2.20 2.96
CA ASN A 154 5.08 -1.56 1.70
C ASN A 154 5.92 -2.49 0.82
N LYS A 155 5.80 -2.32 -0.50
CA LYS A 155 6.53 -3.13 -1.48
C LYS A 155 8.03 -3.06 -1.27
N PRO A 156 8.76 -4.17 -1.47
CA PRO A 156 10.23 -4.17 -1.54
C PRO A 156 10.72 -3.48 -2.81
N ILE A 157 12.03 -3.25 -2.89
CA ILE A 157 12.74 -2.97 -4.13
C ILE A 157 13.63 -4.16 -4.48
N GLN A 158 13.88 -4.38 -5.77
CA GLN A 158 14.86 -5.35 -6.26
C GLN A 158 16.08 -4.60 -6.78
N LEU A 159 17.25 -4.98 -6.29
CA LEU A 159 18.54 -4.43 -6.73
C LEU A 159 19.01 -5.15 -8.00
N GLU A 160 19.96 -4.58 -8.73
CA GLU A 160 20.53 -5.15 -9.95
C GLU A 160 21.15 -6.56 -9.77
N ASP A 161 21.61 -6.89 -8.55
CA ASP A 161 22.13 -8.22 -8.20
C ASP A 161 21.02 -9.23 -7.85
N GLY A 162 19.75 -8.84 -8.01
CA GLY A 162 18.58 -9.64 -7.69
C GLY A 162 18.14 -9.59 -6.22
N THR A 163 18.86 -8.91 -5.35
CA THR A 163 18.51 -8.79 -3.92
C THR A 163 17.21 -8.04 -3.75
N LEU A 164 16.24 -8.64 -3.07
CA LEU A 164 15.06 -7.93 -2.57
C LEU A 164 15.40 -7.26 -1.24
N VAL A 165 15.14 -5.95 -1.17
CA VAL A 165 15.26 -5.15 0.05
C VAL A 165 13.86 -4.92 0.60
N CYS A 166 13.52 -5.65 1.65
CA CYS A 166 12.20 -5.65 2.27
C CYS A 166 12.21 -4.76 3.51
N GLY A 167 11.47 -3.66 3.47
CA GLY A 167 11.24 -2.84 4.66
C GLY A 167 10.36 -3.59 5.67
N SER A 168 10.90 -3.88 6.85
CA SER A 168 10.24 -4.62 7.92
C SER A 168 10.17 -3.81 9.20
N SER A 169 9.37 -4.24 10.17
CA SER A 169 9.35 -3.66 11.51
C SER A 169 8.94 -4.67 12.55
N VAL A 170 9.36 -4.41 13.78
CA VAL A 170 8.96 -5.18 14.95
C VAL A 170 8.14 -4.28 15.85
N GLU A 171 6.95 -4.77 16.18
CA GLU A 171 6.04 -4.16 17.14
C GLU A 171 5.96 -5.04 18.37
N SER A 172 6.34 -4.50 19.50
CA SER A 172 6.23 -5.18 20.79
C SER A 172 5.66 -4.24 21.84
N TRP A 173 5.47 -4.69 23.06
CA TRP A 173 4.83 -3.91 24.12
C TRP A 173 5.43 -2.51 24.33
N LYS A 174 6.77 -2.36 24.24
CA LYS A 174 7.48 -1.07 24.42
C LYS A 174 8.51 -0.77 23.33
N LEU A 175 8.47 -1.50 22.21
CA LEU A 175 9.45 -1.35 21.15
C LEU A 175 8.74 -1.32 19.80
N TRP A 176 8.92 -0.22 19.07
CA TRP A 176 8.56 -0.07 17.67
C TRP A 176 9.81 0.35 16.91
N THR A 177 10.39 -0.55 16.16
CA THR A 177 11.62 -0.31 15.40
C THR A 177 11.50 -0.85 14.00
N CYS A 178 12.09 -0.14 13.04
CA CYS A 178 12.25 -0.62 11.68
C CYS A 178 13.43 -1.58 11.57
N TRP A 179 13.31 -2.47 10.61
CA TRP A 179 14.31 -3.44 10.20
C TRP A 179 14.30 -3.54 8.68
N VAL A 180 15.36 -4.10 8.13
CA VAL A 180 15.38 -4.52 6.73
C VAL A 180 15.67 -6.00 6.68
N GLU A 181 14.91 -6.71 5.86
CA GLU A 181 15.08 -8.13 5.61
C GLU A 181 15.46 -8.32 4.14
N LEU A 182 16.61 -8.95 3.88
CA LEU A 182 17.16 -9.15 2.55
C LEU A 182 17.03 -10.62 2.14
N THR A 183 16.67 -10.84 0.87
CA THR A 183 16.70 -12.16 0.24
C THR A 183 17.23 -12.04 -1.18
N ARG A 184 18.06 -13.02 -1.63
CA ARG A 184 18.63 -13.09 -2.98
C ARG A 184 18.04 -14.20 -3.83
N ASP A 185 17.17 -14.99 -3.26
CA ASP A 185 16.56 -16.18 -3.84
C ASP A 185 15.04 -16.18 -3.74
N LEU A 186 14.46 -14.94 -3.78
CA LEU A 186 13.03 -14.69 -3.73
C LEU A 186 12.34 -15.30 -2.51
N GLY A 187 12.99 -15.21 -1.33
CA GLY A 187 12.37 -15.55 -0.07
C GLY A 187 12.70 -16.95 0.48
N LYS A 188 13.65 -17.69 -0.12
CA LYS A 188 14.09 -18.99 0.42
C LYS A 188 15.09 -18.81 1.57
N THR A 189 16.04 -17.87 1.44
CA THR A 189 16.98 -17.52 2.50
C THR A 189 16.92 -16.04 2.81
N TRP A 190 17.19 -15.68 4.06
CA TRP A 190 17.00 -14.33 4.56
C TRP A 190 18.13 -13.89 5.47
N SER A 191 18.43 -12.60 5.43
CA SER A 191 19.21 -11.91 6.46
C SER A 191 18.43 -10.70 6.99
N LYS A 192 18.62 -10.34 8.27
CA LYS A 192 17.89 -9.27 8.95
C LYS A 192 18.86 -8.23 9.49
N HIS A 193 18.62 -6.96 9.18
CA HIS A 193 19.49 -5.83 9.45
C HIS A 193 18.75 -4.75 10.23
N GLY A 194 19.38 -4.24 11.28
CA GLY A 194 18.80 -3.25 12.20
C GLY A 194 19.21 -3.54 13.65
N PRO A 195 18.51 -3.00 14.67
CA PRO A 195 17.32 -2.16 14.57
C PRO A 195 17.61 -0.75 14.03
N ILE A 196 16.64 -0.18 13.32
CA ILE A 196 16.67 1.20 12.82
C ILE A 196 15.64 1.97 13.63
N GLN A 197 16.07 3.04 14.30
CA GLN A 197 15.24 3.80 15.23
C GLN A 197 15.66 5.28 15.28
N VAL A 198 14.79 6.12 15.80
CA VAL A 198 15.13 7.50 16.14
C VAL A 198 15.84 7.47 17.50
N PRO A 199 17.04 8.08 17.65
CA PRO A 199 17.77 8.11 18.92
C PRO A 199 16.90 8.61 20.08
N GLY A 200 16.91 7.85 21.18
CA GLY A 200 16.08 8.14 22.35
C GLY A 200 14.59 7.80 22.23
N GLN A 201 14.14 7.26 21.10
CA GLN A 201 12.74 6.91 20.84
C GLN A 201 12.59 5.43 20.39
N PRO A 202 12.88 4.46 21.28
CA PRO A 202 12.84 3.04 20.91
C PRO A 202 11.42 2.53 20.59
N PHE A 203 10.40 3.28 20.99
CA PHE A 203 8.99 3.03 20.66
C PHE A 203 8.51 4.11 19.67
N GLY A 204 9.15 4.18 18.49
CA GLY A 204 9.07 5.35 17.63
C GLY A 204 8.53 5.14 16.21
N ILE A 205 9.09 4.19 15.46
CA ILE A 205 8.87 4.07 14.01
C ILE A 205 8.62 2.65 13.55
N ILE A 206 7.74 2.49 12.54
CA ILE A 206 7.40 1.21 11.91
C ILE A 206 7.06 1.39 10.43
N GLN A 207 6.82 0.28 9.73
CA GLN A 207 6.23 0.20 8.38
C GLN A 207 6.99 1.07 7.37
N PRO A 208 8.30 0.84 7.18
CA PRO A 208 9.09 1.62 6.24
C PRO A 208 8.67 1.36 4.79
N THR A 209 8.71 2.39 3.94
CA THR A 209 8.75 2.28 2.50
C THR A 209 10.17 2.55 2.03
N VAL A 210 10.67 1.77 1.08
CA VAL A 210 12.06 1.83 0.60
C VAL A 210 12.12 2.23 -0.86
N PHE A 211 13.13 3.01 -1.24
CA PHE A 211 13.39 3.40 -2.62
C PHE A 211 14.88 3.68 -2.86
N LEU A 212 15.30 3.56 -4.13
CA LEU A 212 16.64 3.95 -4.55
C LEU A 212 16.72 5.47 -4.77
N THR A 213 17.82 6.08 -4.35
CA THR A 213 18.17 7.46 -4.68
C THR A 213 18.86 7.55 -6.04
N ARG A 214 19.05 8.77 -6.56
CA ARG A 214 19.74 8.99 -7.85
C ARG A 214 21.21 8.57 -7.82
N ASP A 215 21.84 8.64 -6.65
CA ASP A 215 23.24 8.22 -6.43
C ASP A 215 23.39 6.76 -5.98
N GLY A 216 22.31 5.95 -6.10
CA GLY A 216 22.34 4.51 -5.86
C GLY A 216 22.27 4.08 -4.39
N LYS A 217 22.07 5.00 -3.46
CA LYS A 217 21.77 4.67 -2.06
C LYS A 217 20.35 4.15 -1.92
N ILE A 218 20.07 3.48 -0.81
CA ILE A 218 18.71 3.10 -0.45
C ILE A 218 18.24 4.02 0.68
N ARG A 219 17.07 4.61 0.51
CA ARG A 219 16.39 5.36 1.57
C ARG A 219 15.12 4.67 2.00
N MET A 220 14.77 4.86 3.26
CA MET A 220 13.46 4.49 3.79
C MET A 220 12.78 5.70 4.42
N LEU A 221 11.46 5.77 4.23
CA LEU A 221 10.59 6.66 4.97
C LEU A 221 9.71 5.82 5.89
N CYS A 222 9.60 6.22 7.15
CA CYS A 222 8.93 5.44 8.18
C CYS A 222 7.72 6.19 8.73
N ARG A 223 6.62 5.44 8.95
CA ARG A 223 5.53 5.85 9.82
C ARG A 223 6.07 6.07 11.23
N ALA A 224 5.70 7.17 11.86
CA ALA A 224 6.15 7.50 13.20
C ALA A 224 4.98 7.64 14.17
N ARG A 225 5.22 7.32 15.44
CA ARG A 225 4.26 7.60 16.51
C ARG A 225 4.06 9.10 16.69
N GLN A 226 2.90 9.44 17.23
CA GLN A 226 2.48 10.84 17.42
C GLN A 226 3.44 11.66 18.30
N ILE A 227 4.19 11.01 19.20
CA ILE A 227 5.23 11.68 20.00
C ILE A 227 6.37 12.25 19.14
N ILE A 228 6.63 11.65 17.98
CA ILE A 228 7.57 12.18 16.95
C ILE A 228 6.79 13.11 16.01
N GLY A 229 5.59 12.71 15.58
CA GLY A 229 4.64 13.50 14.81
C GLY A 229 5.06 13.82 13.38
N LYS A 230 6.19 13.27 12.92
CA LYS A 230 6.77 13.51 11.59
C LYS A 230 7.23 12.20 10.97
N ILE A 231 7.17 12.10 9.65
CA ILE A 231 7.80 11.02 8.89
C ILE A 231 9.29 11.01 9.22
N CYS A 232 9.87 9.81 9.39
CA CYS A 232 11.28 9.64 9.67
C CYS A 232 12.00 9.03 8.46
N LEU A 233 13.22 9.49 8.19
CA LEU A 233 14.08 9.04 7.10
C LEU A 233 15.32 8.36 7.66
N SER A 234 15.73 7.23 7.05
CA SER A 234 17.02 6.57 7.24
C SER A 234 17.62 6.19 5.89
N GLU A 235 18.94 6.01 5.83
CA GLU A 235 19.69 5.77 4.59
C GLU A 235 20.67 4.61 4.76
N SER A 236 20.82 3.79 3.71
CA SER A 236 21.84 2.77 3.54
C SER A 236 22.71 3.07 2.32
N LYS A 237 24.02 2.84 2.44
CA LYS A 237 25.02 3.04 1.37
C LYS A 237 25.66 1.73 0.90
N ASP A 238 25.22 0.60 1.40
CA ASP A 238 25.81 -0.72 1.20
C ASP A 238 24.79 -1.80 0.85
N GLY A 239 23.78 -1.43 0.07
CA GLY A 239 22.76 -2.37 -0.41
C GLY A 239 21.78 -2.84 0.67
N GLY A 240 21.60 -2.08 1.75
CA GLY A 240 20.66 -2.39 2.82
C GLY A 240 21.24 -3.17 3.99
N ASN A 241 22.57 -3.41 4.01
CA ASN A 241 23.21 -4.16 5.10
C ASN A 241 23.36 -3.31 6.38
N THR A 242 23.70 -2.04 6.24
CA THR A 242 23.76 -1.10 7.36
C THR A 242 22.93 0.16 7.09
N TRP A 243 22.42 0.78 8.14
CA TRP A 243 21.51 1.90 8.08
C TRP A 243 21.90 2.99 9.06
N SER A 244 21.69 4.24 8.67
CA SER A 244 21.82 5.36 9.61
C SER A 244 20.72 5.31 10.67
N ASP A 245 20.93 6.00 11.79
CA ASP A 245 19.82 6.35 12.67
C ASP A 245 18.73 7.08 11.88
N ALA A 246 17.46 6.78 12.20
CA ALA A 246 16.34 7.47 11.59
C ALA A 246 16.19 8.89 12.18
N ARG A 247 15.87 9.84 11.34
CA ARG A 247 15.63 11.25 11.73
C ARG A 247 14.30 11.76 11.21
N PRO A 248 13.58 12.61 11.96
CA PRO A 248 12.40 13.27 11.46
C PRO A 248 12.73 14.18 10.27
N ILE A 249 11.84 14.21 9.26
CA ILE A 249 11.83 15.19 8.19
C ILE A 249 10.64 16.15 8.37
N ASP A 250 10.60 17.27 7.62
CA ASP A 250 9.54 18.27 7.80
C ASP A 250 8.23 17.90 7.06
N VAL A 251 7.73 16.71 7.33
CA VAL A 251 6.45 16.18 6.84
C VAL A 251 5.69 15.60 8.01
N PRO A 252 4.45 16.05 8.28
CA PRO A 252 3.67 15.54 9.40
C PRO A 252 3.30 14.07 9.20
N ASN A 253 3.17 13.34 10.31
CA ASN A 253 2.62 11.99 10.33
C ASN A 253 1.78 11.77 11.60
N PRO A 254 0.48 11.50 11.46
CA PRO A 254 -0.42 11.30 12.59
C PRO A 254 -0.42 9.87 13.11
N ASN A 255 0.71 9.15 13.02
CA ASN A 255 0.79 7.71 13.25
C ASN A 255 -0.06 6.92 12.22
N SER A 256 0.08 7.27 10.95
CA SER A 256 -0.59 6.61 9.83
C SER A 256 0.41 6.04 8.82
N GLY A 257 0.04 4.92 8.18
CA GLY A 257 0.85 4.29 7.13
C GLY A 257 1.06 5.23 5.94
N ILE A 258 2.21 5.09 5.30
CA ILE A 258 2.61 5.81 4.10
C ILE A 258 3.10 4.81 3.06
N ASP A 259 3.16 5.20 1.80
CA ASP A 259 3.93 4.49 0.78
C ASP A 259 4.51 5.46 -0.24
N ALA A 260 5.69 5.12 -0.78
CA ALA A 260 6.39 5.95 -1.76
C ALA A 260 6.90 5.10 -2.93
N VAL A 261 7.08 5.76 -4.07
CA VAL A 261 7.66 5.17 -5.28
C VAL A 261 8.61 6.16 -5.95
N ARG A 262 9.76 5.67 -6.44
CA ARG A 262 10.60 6.42 -7.36
C ARG A 262 10.00 6.37 -8.75
N MET A 263 9.71 7.52 -9.33
CA MET A 263 9.20 7.63 -10.68
C MET A 263 10.32 7.49 -11.72
N LYS A 264 9.96 7.17 -12.96
CA LYS A 264 10.89 7.02 -14.10
C LYS A 264 11.72 8.27 -14.37
N ASP A 265 11.19 9.46 -14.04
CA ASP A 265 11.89 10.75 -14.17
C ASP A 265 12.81 11.08 -12.97
N GLY A 266 12.88 10.18 -11.99
CA GLY A 266 13.74 10.29 -10.82
C GLY A 266 13.13 11.05 -9.64
N ARG A 267 11.93 11.64 -9.76
CA ARG A 267 11.19 12.19 -8.62
C ARG A 267 10.67 11.06 -7.73
N ILE A 268 10.41 11.36 -6.46
CA ILE A 268 9.75 10.43 -5.54
C ILE A 268 8.32 10.91 -5.31
N ALA A 269 7.35 10.03 -5.50
CA ALA A 269 5.95 10.25 -5.14
C ALA A 269 5.62 9.52 -3.85
N MET A 270 4.87 10.15 -2.93
CA MET A 270 4.43 9.55 -1.66
C MET A 270 2.97 9.87 -1.40
N VAL A 271 2.22 8.84 -1.01
CA VAL A 271 0.85 9.00 -0.51
C VAL A 271 0.85 8.87 1.02
N TYR A 272 0.25 9.84 1.69
CA TYR A 272 0.32 9.98 3.15
C TYR A 272 -0.80 10.90 3.67
N ASN A 273 -0.99 10.93 4.99
CA ASN A 273 -1.89 11.89 5.62
C ASN A 273 -1.12 13.16 6.02
N HIS A 274 -1.36 14.27 5.34
CA HIS A 274 -0.72 15.57 5.63
C HIS A 274 -1.42 16.28 6.80
N THR A 275 -1.36 15.67 7.96
CA THR A 275 -1.97 16.17 9.20
C THR A 275 -1.19 15.69 10.42
N GLY A 276 -1.34 16.36 11.54
CA GLY A 276 -0.77 15.95 12.83
C GLY A 276 -1.66 14.98 13.61
N THR A 277 -2.94 14.84 13.24
CA THR A 277 -3.93 14.00 13.95
C THR A 277 -4.95 13.42 13.00
N GLY A 278 -5.49 12.25 13.33
CA GLY A 278 -6.51 11.58 12.50
C GLY A 278 -5.94 11.00 11.21
N ARG A 279 -6.83 10.61 10.29
CA ARG A 279 -6.49 9.99 9.01
C ARG A 279 -7.25 10.63 7.82
N SER A 280 -7.57 11.90 7.97
CA SER A 280 -8.06 12.80 6.93
C SER A 280 -7.34 14.15 7.09
N PRO A 281 -6.87 14.77 5.99
CA PRO A 281 -6.92 14.33 4.60
C PRO A 281 -5.93 13.20 4.26
N ILE A 282 -6.06 12.59 3.06
CA ILE A 282 -5.02 11.79 2.43
C ILE A 282 -4.52 12.49 1.16
N ASN A 283 -3.21 12.55 0.97
CA ASN A 283 -2.55 13.44 0.03
C ASN A 283 -1.46 12.73 -0.77
N LEU A 284 -1.16 13.29 -1.95
CA LEU A 284 0.04 12.98 -2.72
C LEU A 284 1.05 14.11 -2.57
N GLY A 285 2.27 13.74 -2.23
CA GLY A 285 3.44 14.64 -2.20
C GLY A 285 4.50 14.19 -3.18
N ILE A 286 5.27 15.15 -3.70
CA ILE A 286 6.40 14.92 -4.60
C ILE A 286 7.67 15.50 -3.98
N SER A 287 8.76 14.73 -4.08
CA SER A 287 10.11 15.15 -3.75
C SER A 287 10.98 15.15 -5.01
N ASN A 288 11.81 16.20 -5.15
CA ASN A 288 12.80 16.34 -6.22
C ASN A 288 14.25 16.07 -5.76
N ASP A 289 14.45 15.80 -4.48
CA ASP A 289 15.74 15.67 -3.79
C ASP A 289 15.85 14.37 -3.00
N ASP A 290 15.35 13.29 -3.62
CA ASP A 290 15.41 11.93 -3.07
C ASP A 290 14.76 11.78 -1.68
N GLY A 291 13.68 12.53 -1.42
CA GLY A 291 12.87 12.41 -0.21
C GLY A 291 13.27 13.32 0.96
N GLU A 292 14.19 14.28 0.76
CA GLU A 292 14.56 15.25 1.79
C GLU A 292 13.47 16.29 2.02
N THR A 293 12.99 16.90 0.93
CA THR A 293 11.91 17.90 0.98
C THR A 293 10.71 17.46 0.13
N TRP A 294 9.54 17.91 0.53
CA TRP A 294 8.29 17.48 -0.07
C TRP A 294 7.37 18.64 -0.38
N LYS A 295 6.76 18.59 -1.55
CA LYS A 295 5.66 19.47 -1.94
C LYS A 295 4.38 18.63 -2.03
N MET A 296 3.36 18.96 -1.26
CA MET A 296 2.02 18.40 -1.45
C MET A 296 1.46 18.93 -2.78
N VAL A 297 1.06 18.04 -3.67
CA VAL A 297 0.60 18.39 -5.03
C VAL A 297 -0.86 18.06 -5.25
N LEU A 298 -1.43 17.11 -4.47
CA LEU A 298 -2.80 16.68 -4.66
C LEU A 298 -3.40 16.23 -3.32
N THR A 299 -4.65 16.57 -3.09
CA THR A 299 -5.51 15.98 -2.05
C THR A 299 -6.42 14.96 -2.70
N LEU A 300 -6.36 13.71 -2.24
CA LEU A 300 -7.17 12.60 -2.77
C LEU A 300 -8.53 12.53 -2.08
N GLU A 301 -8.54 12.73 -0.76
CA GLU A 301 -9.76 12.79 0.08
C GLU A 301 -9.54 13.84 1.18
N ASP A 302 -10.56 14.63 1.47
CA ASP A 302 -10.54 15.68 2.51
C ASP A 302 -11.77 15.69 3.44
N GLN A 303 -12.77 14.87 3.11
CA GLN A 303 -13.98 14.77 3.91
C GLN A 303 -13.68 14.07 5.25
N PRO A 304 -14.47 14.32 6.30
CA PRO A 304 -14.33 13.58 7.55
C PRO A 304 -14.41 12.07 7.35
N GLY A 305 -13.42 11.35 7.86
CA GLY A 305 -13.34 9.90 7.71
C GLY A 305 -11.96 9.33 8.04
N GLU A 306 -11.80 8.03 7.82
CA GLU A 306 -10.55 7.34 7.87
C GLU A 306 -10.10 6.97 6.45
N TYR A 307 -9.02 7.60 5.96
CA TYR A 307 -8.37 7.31 4.70
C TYR A 307 -6.91 6.97 4.99
N SER A 308 -6.52 5.72 4.81
CA SER A 308 -5.27 5.27 5.38
C SER A 308 -4.65 4.09 4.65
N TYR A 309 -3.43 3.74 5.03
CA TYR A 309 -2.67 2.61 4.50
C TYR A 309 -2.59 2.61 2.97
N PRO A 310 -2.12 3.72 2.39
CA PRO A 310 -1.96 3.79 0.94
C PRO A 310 -0.89 2.84 0.44
N ALA A 311 -1.04 2.44 -0.82
CA ALA A 311 0.02 1.86 -1.63
C ALA A 311 0.09 2.62 -2.95
N ILE A 312 1.28 2.82 -3.52
CA ILE A 312 1.48 3.57 -4.76
C ILE A 312 2.53 2.88 -5.64
N ILE A 313 2.26 2.81 -6.95
CA ILE A 313 3.21 2.38 -7.99
C ILE A 313 3.18 3.35 -9.16
N GLN A 314 4.20 3.30 -10.02
CA GLN A 314 4.14 3.86 -11.36
C GLN A 314 4.13 2.71 -12.37
N THR A 315 3.12 2.68 -13.23
CA THR A 315 2.94 1.66 -14.25
C THR A 315 3.75 1.92 -15.52
N GLY A 316 3.75 0.95 -16.42
CA GLY A 316 4.47 0.98 -17.69
C GLY A 316 4.12 2.18 -18.57
N ASP A 317 2.87 2.63 -18.56
CA ASP A 317 2.35 3.81 -19.27
C ASP A 317 2.73 5.16 -18.65
N GLY A 318 3.35 5.15 -17.46
CA GLY A 318 3.82 6.34 -16.75
C GLY A 318 2.82 6.92 -15.75
N LEU A 319 1.60 6.39 -15.65
CA LEU A 319 0.64 6.81 -14.62
C LEU A 319 1.08 6.35 -13.23
N LEU A 320 0.69 7.12 -12.23
CA LEU A 320 0.75 6.69 -10.84
C LEU A 320 -0.59 6.05 -10.49
N HIS A 321 -0.54 4.83 -9.97
CA HIS A 321 -1.71 4.17 -9.40
C HIS A 321 -1.55 4.09 -7.89
N THR A 322 -2.57 4.50 -7.16
CA THR A 322 -2.61 4.39 -5.70
C THR A 322 -3.92 3.73 -5.26
N THR A 323 -3.79 2.89 -4.24
CA THR A 323 -4.94 2.36 -3.50
C THR A 323 -4.82 2.75 -2.04
N TYR A 324 -5.94 2.89 -1.36
CA TYR A 324 -5.99 3.14 0.10
C TYR A 324 -7.30 2.64 0.69
N THR A 325 -7.26 2.39 1.99
CA THR A 325 -8.45 2.08 2.77
C THR A 325 -9.34 3.30 2.86
N TRP A 326 -10.60 3.16 2.45
CA TRP A 326 -11.64 4.16 2.55
C TRP A 326 -12.63 3.74 3.64
N LYS A 327 -12.59 4.45 4.78
CA LYS A 327 -13.49 4.30 5.95
C LYS A 327 -13.58 2.86 6.52
N ARG A 328 -12.56 2.03 6.29
CA ARG A 328 -12.55 0.60 6.64
C ARG A 328 -13.61 -0.26 5.89
N GLU A 329 -14.35 0.32 4.98
CA GLU A 329 -15.45 -0.32 4.26
C GLU A 329 -15.02 -0.78 2.85
N LYS A 330 -14.18 0.03 2.17
CA LYS A 330 -13.77 -0.20 0.78
C LYS A 330 -12.31 0.10 0.55
N ILE A 331 -11.80 -0.41 -0.57
CA ILE A 331 -10.50 -0.03 -1.12
C ILE A 331 -10.75 0.94 -2.28
N LYS A 332 -10.24 2.16 -2.14
CA LYS A 332 -10.27 3.18 -3.20
C LYS A 332 -9.07 3.01 -4.11
N HIS A 333 -9.25 3.21 -5.40
CA HIS A 333 -8.21 3.26 -6.43
C HIS A 333 -8.25 4.60 -7.16
N VAL A 334 -7.08 5.20 -7.38
CA VAL A 334 -6.92 6.44 -8.14
C VAL A 334 -5.74 6.30 -9.10
N ALA A 335 -5.97 6.61 -10.38
CA ALA A 335 -4.92 6.73 -11.39
C ALA A 335 -4.64 8.22 -11.65
N ILE A 336 -3.36 8.60 -11.68
CA ILE A 336 -2.90 9.99 -11.66
C ILE A 336 -1.84 10.18 -12.75
N ASP A 337 -1.99 11.20 -13.57
CA ASP A 337 -0.96 11.63 -14.53
C ASP A 337 0.03 12.57 -13.84
N PRO A 338 1.28 12.13 -13.59
CA PRO A 338 2.28 12.93 -12.88
C PRO A 338 2.84 14.11 -13.69
N ASN A 339 2.41 14.27 -14.95
CA ASN A 339 2.79 15.40 -15.79
C ASN A 339 1.83 16.58 -15.67
N ARG A 340 0.75 16.44 -14.89
CA ARG A 340 -0.30 17.46 -14.75
C ARG A 340 -0.29 18.19 -13.41
N PHE A 341 0.82 18.09 -12.61
CA PHE A 341 1.03 18.87 -11.38
C PHE A 341 2.46 19.41 -11.22
#